data_54dce737f9429be6e1b9a8dfbb7aaa8d
#
_entry.id   54dce737f9429be6e1b9a8dfbb7aaa8d
#
_cell.length_a   1.000
_cell.length_b   1.000
_cell.length_c   1.000
_cell.angle_alpha   90.00
_cell.angle_beta   90.00
_cell.angle_gamma   90.00
#
_symmetry.space_group_name_H-M   'P 1'
#
loop_
_entity.id
_entity.type
_entity.pdbx_description
1 polymer ?
#
loop_
_entity_poly.entity_id
_entity_poly.type
_entity_poly.pdbx_seq_one_letter_code
_entity_poly.pdbx_strand_id
1 'polypeptide(L)'
;MSPFTDPSRTDAGTDPALDGPDESLRRSLGVGRRRFLSTCTAVAAGAVAAPVLGAAPALAQDRGRGHGHDHGHGHGHDRGQVLVPADKRGIILYTVRDATARDPLASDLPSGFREVFKQLARHGYRQVEFAGYNQHANAPGGASLESVKGAKLLRSWLDDYGLRAQGNHGFIPSSWPLTTEDTETFKKHLEIANILGMDHMGTGGDPTGSSYRADWDVAADKWNALGRIARREGIKLYTHNHDGAYGFLLDGGPLDDQGRPTRSSGIRKLEYFLKVTDPKVVWLEMDIFWAHVAQYKFHSYTAHDGSTRKDVFDPAGLVARNNKRYPLFHAKDGVVSTTNGMGYDMVPFGTGVIDYRTFFSRVGERNYHNPMIEDDNSPSATDPAQSLREAKISYDNLAALRKRC
;
A
#
# COMPACT_ATOMS: atom_id res chain seq x y z
N MET A 1 53.59 39.27 -1.79
CA MET A 1 53.74 38.33 -2.94
C MET A 1 52.93 37.08 -2.58
N SER A 2 51.72 37.06 -2.99
CA SER A 2 50.84 35.85 -2.95
C SER A 2 50.74 35.25 -4.33
N PRO A 3 50.60 33.93 -4.49
CA PRO A 3 50.04 33.40 -5.71
C PRO A 3 48.56 33.03 -5.52
N PHE A 4 47.80 33.48 -6.48
CA PHE A 4 46.46 33.07 -6.80
C PHE A 4 46.36 31.56 -7.02
N THR A 5 45.29 30.92 -6.47
CA THR A 5 44.80 29.60 -6.91
C THR A 5 43.41 29.76 -7.46
N ASP A 6 43.25 29.23 -8.68
CA ASP A 6 42.08 29.17 -9.55
C ASP A 6 40.97 28.26 -8.97
N PRO A 7 39.69 28.69 -8.91
CA PRO A 7 38.58 27.82 -8.55
C PRO A 7 37.79 27.42 -9.81
N SER A 8 38.27 26.45 -10.54
CA SER A 8 37.47 25.77 -11.62
C SER A 8 37.64 24.27 -11.57
N ARG A 9 36.93 23.62 -10.67
CA ARG A 9 36.51 22.21 -10.81
C ARG A 9 35.11 22.09 -10.28
N THR A 10 34.16 22.11 -11.19
CA THR A 10 32.78 21.66 -10.97
C THR A 10 32.80 20.15 -10.91
N ASP A 11 32.70 19.59 -9.73
CA ASP A 11 32.31 18.20 -9.58
C ASP A 11 30.84 18.07 -9.95
N ALA A 12 30.58 17.28 -10.97
CA ALA A 12 29.27 16.89 -11.38
C ALA A 12 28.62 16.08 -10.24
N GLY A 13 27.65 16.70 -9.57
CA GLY A 13 26.79 16.05 -8.60
C GLY A 13 26.03 14.90 -9.27
N THR A 14 26.29 13.71 -8.81
CA THR A 14 25.45 12.54 -9.10
C THR A 14 24.08 12.78 -8.52
N ASP A 15 23.09 12.85 -9.41
CA ASP A 15 21.67 12.88 -9.10
C ASP A 15 21.33 11.70 -8.16
N PRO A 16 20.68 11.90 -7.00
CA PRO A 16 20.21 10.80 -6.18
C PRO A 16 19.02 10.15 -6.91
N ALA A 17 19.31 9.03 -7.57
CA ALA A 17 18.28 8.17 -8.12
C ALA A 17 17.22 7.87 -7.05
N LEU A 18 15.97 8.05 -7.41
CA LEU A 18 14.76 7.72 -6.65
C LEU A 18 14.86 6.31 -6.06
N ASP A 19 15.32 6.20 -4.81
CA ASP A 19 15.21 4.97 -4.02
C ASP A 19 13.72 4.78 -3.64
N GLY A 20 12.98 4.12 -4.54
CA GLY A 20 11.61 3.70 -4.28
C GLY A 20 11.56 2.53 -3.30
N PRO A 21 10.37 2.18 -2.79
CA PRO A 21 10.16 1.11 -1.78
C PRO A 21 10.68 -0.29 -2.20
N ASP A 22 11.18 -0.47 -3.43
CA ASP A 22 11.74 -1.71 -3.93
C ASP A 22 13.02 -2.17 -3.20
N GLU A 23 13.77 -1.26 -2.58
CA GLU A 23 14.98 -1.64 -1.81
C GLU A 23 14.63 -2.21 -0.41
N SER A 24 13.49 -1.82 0.16
CA SER A 24 13.01 -2.39 1.41
C SER A 24 12.54 -3.84 1.21
N LEU A 25 11.90 -4.14 0.07
CA LEU A 25 11.53 -5.49 -0.35
C LEU A 25 12.74 -6.40 -0.54
N ARG A 26 13.83 -5.89 -1.13
CA ARG A 26 15.06 -6.66 -1.34
C ARG A 26 15.81 -6.95 -0.04
N ARG A 27 15.73 -6.07 0.95
CA ARG A 27 16.35 -6.29 2.26
C ARG A 27 15.58 -7.30 3.10
N SER A 28 14.25 -7.31 3.02
CA SER A 28 13.42 -8.27 3.77
C SER A 28 13.55 -9.72 3.27
N LEU A 29 13.97 -9.91 2.00
CA LEU A 29 14.12 -11.24 1.39
C LEU A 29 15.50 -11.87 1.60
N GLY A 30 16.46 -11.20 2.24
CA GLY A 30 17.78 -11.77 2.57
C GLY A 30 18.65 -12.17 1.37
N VAL A 31 18.37 -11.67 0.14
CA VAL A 31 19.09 -12.03 -1.08
C VAL A 31 20.22 -11.04 -1.34
N GLY A 32 21.37 -11.30 -0.75
CA GLY A 32 22.59 -10.57 -1.02
C GLY A 32 23.06 -10.76 -2.48
N ARG A 33 23.52 -9.66 -3.10
CA ARG A 33 23.97 -9.53 -4.51
C ARG A 33 25.07 -10.52 -5.02
N ARG A 34 25.44 -11.56 -4.27
CA ARG A 34 26.60 -12.42 -4.62
C ARG A 34 26.29 -13.86 -5.04
N ARG A 35 25.03 -14.23 -5.34
CA ARG A 35 24.69 -15.60 -5.76
C ARG A 35 23.89 -15.73 -7.05
N PHE A 36 23.98 -14.77 -7.98
CA PHE A 36 23.26 -14.85 -9.26
C PHE A 36 24.16 -15.19 -10.48
N LEU A 37 25.33 -15.76 -10.25
CA LEU A 37 26.17 -16.28 -11.35
C LEU A 37 26.62 -17.69 -10.96
N SER A 38 25.84 -18.67 -11.28
CA SER A 38 26.15 -20.03 -11.80
C SER A 38 25.01 -20.99 -11.41
N THR A 39 24.28 -21.39 -12.38
CA THR A 39 23.95 -22.77 -12.79
C THR A 39 22.81 -22.74 -13.79
N CYS A 40 23.15 -22.53 -15.04
CA CYS A 40 22.36 -23.11 -16.13
C CYS A 40 22.88 -24.53 -16.31
N THR A 41 22.12 -25.51 -15.92
CA THR A 41 22.28 -26.88 -16.44
C THR A 41 20.87 -27.39 -16.79
N ALA A 42 20.74 -27.63 -18.07
CA ALA A 42 19.56 -28.20 -18.72
C ALA A 42 19.39 -29.66 -18.27
N VAL A 43 18.16 -30.05 -17.97
CA VAL A 43 17.72 -31.44 -18.12
C VAL A 43 16.38 -31.44 -18.87
N ALA A 44 16.38 -32.15 -19.98
CA ALA A 44 15.29 -32.32 -20.90
C ALA A 44 14.39 -33.48 -20.51
N ALA A 45 13.14 -33.37 -20.96
CA ALA A 45 12.21 -34.40 -21.42
C ALA A 45 11.55 -35.34 -20.40
N GLY A 46 10.23 -35.34 -20.49
CA GLY A 46 9.31 -36.36 -19.96
C GLY A 46 7.85 -35.98 -20.23
N ALA A 47 7.42 -36.13 -21.48
CA ALA A 47 6.02 -36.04 -21.86
C ALA A 47 5.28 -37.31 -21.43
N VAL A 48 4.12 -37.16 -20.76
CA VAL A 48 3.07 -38.19 -20.73
C VAL A 48 1.72 -37.52 -20.95
N ALA A 49 0.99 -38.03 -21.95
CA ALA A 49 -0.28 -37.56 -22.46
C ALA A 49 -1.48 -38.16 -21.72
N ALA A 50 -2.50 -37.33 -21.56
CA ALA A 50 -3.96 -37.49 -21.66
C ALA A 50 -4.65 -38.72 -21.01
N PRO A 51 -5.98 -38.71 -20.71
CA PRO A 51 -7.02 -38.36 -21.67
C PRO A 51 -8.20 -37.48 -21.19
N VAL A 52 -8.85 -36.93 -22.18
CA VAL A 52 -10.14 -36.24 -22.20
C VAL A 52 -11.29 -37.25 -22.09
N LEU A 53 -12.32 -36.92 -21.32
CA LEU A 53 -13.73 -37.36 -21.48
C LEU A 53 -14.54 -36.31 -20.69
N GLY A 54 -15.39 -35.50 -21.20
CA GLY A 54 -16.46 -35.62 -22.18
C GLY A 54 -17.77 -35.99 -21.51
N ALA A 55 -18.65 -35.01 -21.21
CA ALA A 55 -20.09 -35.10 -21.37
C ALA A 55 -20.81 -33.83 -20.88
N ALA A 56 -21.40 -33.09 -21.77
CA ALA A 56 -22.53 -32.20 -21.51
C ALA A 56 -23.83 -33.01 -21.58
N PRO A 57 -24.91 -32.62 -20.91
CA PRO A 57 -26.24 -32.93 -21.43
C PRO A 57 -27.01 -31.68 -21.86
N ALA A 58 -27.77 -31.92 -22.92
CA ALA A 58 -28.54 -31.02 -23.71
C ALA A 58 -29.89 -30.61 -23.06
N LEU A 59 -30.29 -29.44 -23.51
CA LEU A 59 -31.62 -28.85 -23.68
C LEU A 59 -32.87 -29.76 -23.56
N ALA A 60 -33.87 -29.26 -22.84
CA ALA A 60 -35.27 -29.50 -23.15
C ALA A 60 -36.00 -28.16 -23.25
N GLN A 61 -36.50 -27.88 -24.47
CA GLN A 61 -37.51 -26.85 -24.71
C GLN A 61 -38.87 -27.39 -24.29
N ASP A 62 -39.64 -26.61 -23.59
CA ASP A 62 -41.10 -26.80 -23.63
C ASP A 62 -41.79 -25.44 -23.88
N ARG A 63 -42.71 -25.46 -24.85
CA ARG A 63 -43.55 -24.34 -25.28
C ARG A 63 -44.90 -24.48 -24.59
N GLY A 64 -45.29 -23.47 -23.80
CA GLY A 64 -46.65 -23.35 -23.30
C GLY A 64 -47.13 -21.90 -23.39
N ARG A 65 -48.17 -21.66 -24.22
CA ARG A 65 -48.90 -20.38 -24.35
C ARG A 65 -49.80 -20.16 -23.15
N GLY A 66 -49.96 -18.88 -22.71
CA GLY A 66 -51.06 -18.51 -21.83
C GLY A 66 -51.00 -17.06 -21.37
N HIS A 67 -51.74 -16.21 -22.03
CA HIS A 67 -52.46 -14.97 -21.65
C HIS A 67 -51.98 -14.10 -20.46
N GLY A 68 -51.88 -12.81 -20.78
CA GLY A 68 -51.41 -11.70 -19.97
C GLY A 68 -52.30 -11.36 -18.77
N HIS A 69 -51.63 -10.71 -17.81
CA HIS A 69 -52.13 -9.58 -17.04
C HIS A 69 -50.94 -8.68 -16.69
N ASP A 70 -51.03 -7.46 -17.15
CA ASP A 70 -50.13 -6.38 -16.93
C ASP A 70 -50.22 -5.95 -15.44
N HIS A 71 -49.24 -6.34 -14.65
CA HIS A 71 -48.95 -5.73 -13.37
C HIS A 71 -47.47 -5.36 -13.39
N GLY A 72 -47.20 -4.06 -13.61
CA GLY A 72 -45.90 -3.47 -13.50
C GLY A 72 -45.30 -3.67 -12.10
N HIS A 73 -44.65 -4.80 -11.88
CA HIS A 73 -43.74 -4.97 -10.78
C HIS A 73 -42.38 -4.46 -11.23
N GLY A 74 -42.08 -3.21 -10.85
CA GLY A 74 -40.75 -2.71 -10.87
C GLY A 74 -39.86 -3.71 -10.12
N HIS A 75 -39.05 -4.49 -10.88
CA HIS A 75 -37.96 -5.23 -10.33
C HIS A 75 -36.94 -4.23 -9.76
N GLY A 76 -37.19 -3.77 -8.54
CA GLY A 76 -36.17 -3.20 -7.70
C GLY A 76 -35.14 -4.29 -7.50
N HIS A 77 -34.08 -4.28 -8.32
CA HIS A 77 -32.88 -5.05 -8.01
C HIS A 77 -32.47 -4.60 -6.61
N ASP A 78 -32.64 -5.47 -5.65
CA ASP A 78 -32.12 -5.30 -4.28
C ASP A 78 -30.59 -5.28 -4.40
N ARG A 79 -30.07 -4.09 -4.71
CA ARG A 79 -28.66 -3.85 -4.81
C ARG A 79 -28.18 -3.77 -3.37
N GLY A 80 -27.64 -4.88 -2.87
CA GLY A 80 -27.12 -5.00 -1.53
C GLY A 80 -26.33 -3.75 -1.11
N GLN A 81 -26.25 -3.48 0.19
CA GLN A 81 -25.62 -2.28 0.75
C GLN A 81 -24.20 -2.06 0.21
N VAL A 82 -23.92 -0.83 -0.26
CA VAL A 82 -22.57 -0.40 -0.69
C VAL A 82 -21.57 -0.57 0.45
N LEU A 83 -20.44 -1.20 0.20
CA LEU A 83 -19.41 -1.44 1.21
C LEU A 83 -18.44 -0.26 1.35
N VAL A 84 -18.13 0.44 0.25
CA VAL A 84 -17.27 1.63 0.28
C VAL A 84 -18.06 2.82 -0.25
N PRO A 85 -18.42 3.80 0.61
CA PRO A 85 -19.12 5.02 0.20
C PRO A 85 -18.34 5.79 -0.87
N ALA A 86 -19.04 6.53 -1.74
CA ALA A 86 -18.43 7.21 -2.88
C ALA A 86 -17.36 8.23 -2.46
N ASP A 87 -17.60 8.95 -1.36
CA ASP A 87 -16.68 9.95 -0.79
C ASP A 87 -15.44 9.36 -0.12
N LYS A 88 -15.41 8.01 0.06
CA LYS A 88 -14.31 7.26 0.68
C LYS A 88 -13.44 6.50 -0.32
N ARG A 89 -13.78 6.54 -1.62
CA ARG A 89 -13.00 5.84 -2.64
C ARG A 89 -11.77 6.65 -3.01
N GLY A 90 -10.62 6.12 -2.62
CA GLY A 90 -9.32 6.77 -2.80
C GLY A 90 -8.36 5.94 -3.65
N ILE A 91 -7.25 6.58 -3.99
CA ILE A 91 -6.11 5.97 -4.69
C ILE A 91 -4.82 6.60 -4.17
N ILE A 92 -3.79 5.78 -3.95
CA ILE A 92 -2.44 6.31 -3.75
C ILE A 92 -1.79 6.62 -5.10
N LEU A 93 -1.12 7.76 -5.17
CA LEU A 93 -0.51 8.28 -6.40
C LEU A 93 0.69 7.44 -6.87
N TYR A 94 1.20 6.54 -6.03
CA TYR A 94 2.21 5.56 -6.42
C TYR A 94 1.74 4.65 -7.57
N THR A 95 0.46 4.31 -7.60
CA THR A 95 -0.17 3.54 -8.68
C THR A 95 -0.01 4.19 -10.05
N VAL A 96 -0.03 5.53 -10.10
CA VAL A 96 0.03 6.32 -11.33
C VAL A 96 1.28 7.21 -11.39
N ARG A 97 2.38 6.76 -10.71
CA ARG A 97 3.63 7.52 -10.61
C ARG A 97 4.29 7.79 -11.97
N ASP A 98 4.14 6.88 -12.94
CA ASP A 98 4.58 7.10 -14.32
C ASP A 98 3.88 8.27 -14.99
N ALA A 99 2.57 8.45 -14.74
CA ALA A 99 1.82 9.57 -15.27
C ALA A 99 2.22 10.90 -14.60
N THR A 100 2.54 10.91 -13.30
CA THR A 100 3.06 12.12 -12.64
C THR A 100 4.47 12.46 -13.11
N ALA A 101 5.31 11.45 -13.36
CA ALA A 101 6.68 11.63 -13.82
C ALA A 101 6.82 11.85 -15.34
N ARG A 102 5.73 11.73 -16.10
CA ARG A 102 5.74 11.84 -17.56
C ARG A 102 5.96 13.28 -18.01
N ASP A 103 6.77 13.46 -19.06
CA ASP A 103 7.00 14.75 -19.70
C ASP A 103 5.74 15.21 -20.48
N PRO A 104 5.07 16.30 -20.07
CA PRO A 104 3.91 16.82 -20.78
C PRO A 104 4.23 17.40 -22.17
N LEU A 105 5.51 17.64 -22.49
CA LEU A 105 5.94 18.10 -23.81
C LEU A 105 6.20 16.95 -24.77
N ALA A 106 6.40 15.75 -24.27
CA ALA A 106 6.69 14.55 -25.06
C ALA A 106 5.50 13.60 -25.21
N SER A 107 4.33 13.94 -24.64
CA SER A 107 3.17 13.03 -24.61
C SER A 107 1.85 13.79 -24.52
N ASP A 108 0.86 13.35 -25.30
CA ASP A 108 -0.54 13.83 -25.21
C ASP A 108 -1.33 13.17 -24.06
N LEU A 109 -0.74 12.21 -23.35
CA LEU A 109 -1.37 11.56 -22.19
C LEU A 109 -1.33 12.48 -20.96
N PRO A 110 -2.27 12.32 -20.01
CA PRO A 110 -2.23 13.06 -18.74
C PRO A 110 -0.87 12.96 -18.06
N SER A 111 -0.25 14.11 -17.74
CA SER A 111 1.13 14.22 -17.27
C SER A 111 1.25 15.26 -16.18
N GLY A 112 1.99 14.93 -15.10
CA GLY A 112 2.10 15.77 -13.91
C GLY A 112 0.85 15.75 -13.03
N PHE A 113 0.98 16.22 -11.76
CA PHE A 113 -0.09 16.13 -10.76
C PHE A 113 -1.42 16.72 -11.24
N ARG A 114 -1.40 17.88 -11.87
CA ARG A 114 -2.63 18.59 -12.26
C ARG A 114 -3.52 17.76 -13.19
N GLU A 115 -2.95 17.21 -14.27
CA GLU A 115 -3.72 16.43 -15.25
C GLU A 115 -4.06 15.04 -14.71
N VAL A 116 -3.17 14.45 -13.87
CA VAL A 116 -3.46 13.20 -13.19
C VAL A 116 -4.65 13.37 -12.23
N PHE A 117 -4.69 14.42 -11.42
CA PHE A 117 -5.84 14.72 -10.53
C PHE A 117 -7.15 14.87 -11.32
N LYS A 118 -7.10 15.62 -12.41
CA LYS A 118 -8.26 15.77 -13.31
C LYS A 118 -8.76 14.42 -13.84
N GLN A 119 -7.84 13.54 -14.24
CA GLN A 119 -8.20 12.22 -14.75
C GLN A 119 -8.76 11.31 -13.64
N LEU A 120 -8.14 11.28 -12.47
CA LEU A 120 -8.63 10.51 -11.32
C LEU A 120 -10.02 10.97 -10.86
N ALA A 121 -10.27 12.29 -10.83
CA ALA A 121 -11.60 12.84 -10.53
C ALA A 121 -12.66 12.42 -11.56
N ARG A 122 -12.29 12.37 -12.87
CA ARG A 122 -13.16 11.85 -13.94
C ARG A 122 -13.43 10.35 -13.81
N HIS A 123 -12.48 9.57 -13.30
CA HIS A 123 -12.69 8.16 -12.98
C HIS A 123 -13.68 7.98 -11.83
N GLY A 124 -13.87 9.01 -10.99
CA GLY A 124 -14.81 9.02 -9.87
C GLY A 124 -14.16 9.04 -8.51
N TYR A 125 -12.84 8.96 -8.41
CA TYR A 125 -12.12 9.08 -7.13
C TYR A 125 -12.46 10.40 -6.43
N ARG A 126 -12.45 10.38 -5.09
CA ARG A 126 -12.69 11.54 -4.23
C ARG A 126 -11.58 11.77 -3.23
N GLN A 127 -10.71 10.80 -3.06
CA GLN A 127 -9.57 10.88 -2.16
C GLN A 127 -8.30 10.47 -2.90
N VAL A 128 -7.19 11.10 -2.54
CA VAL A 128 -5.85 10.70 -2.96
C VAL A 128 -4.94 10.60 -1.74
N GLU A 129 -3.99 9.70 -1.82
CA GLU A 129 -2.85 9.61 -0.94
C GLU A 129 -1.59 9.91 -1.73
N PHE A 130 -0.71 10.73 -1.16
CA PHE A 130 0.55 11.06 -1.81
C PHE A 130 1.62 9.99 -1.53
N ALA A 131 2.50 9.79 -2.51
CA ALA A 131 3.74 9.04 -2.39
C ALA A 131 4.91 9.96 -2.76
N GLY A 132 5.05 11.05 -2.01
CA GLY A 132 5.96 12.15 -2.31
C GLY A 132 5.34 13.21 -3.25
N TYR A 133 6.14 14.22 -3.59
CA TYR A 133 5.68 15.45 -4.26
C TYR A 133 6.47 15.76 -5.54
N ASN A 134 7.12 14.76 -6.11
CA ASN A 134 7.92 14.92 -7.33
C ASN A 134 7.08 14.62 -8.57
N GLN A 135 7.35 15.41 -9.63
CA GLN A 135 6.76 15.25 -10.95
C GLN A 135 7.79 15.59 -12.04
N HIS A 136 7.41 15.51 -13.31
CA HIS A 136 8.31 15.93 -14.38
C HIS A 136 8.59 17.43 -14.33
N ALA A 137 9.83 17.82 -14.65
CA ALA A 137 10.28 19.22 -14.58
C ALA A 137 9.50 20.17 -15.47
N ASN A 138 8.98 19.68 -16.60
CA ASN A 138 8.16 20.44 -17.56
C ASN A 138 6.68 20.53 -17.14
N ALA A 139 6.27 19.82 -16.08
CA ALA A 139 4.91 19.92 -15.58
C ALA A 139 4.69 21.23 -14.81
N PRO A 140 3.45 21.76 -14.77
CA PRO A 140 3.14 22.99 -14.04
C PRO A 140 3.62 22.92 -12.58
N GLY A 141 4.40 23.93 -12.15
CA GLY A 141 4.97 24.00 -10.81
C GLY A 141 6.40 23.46 -10.69
N GLY A 142 6.95 22.79 -11.71
CA GLY A 142 8.31 22.26 -11.77
C GLY A 142 8.45 20.88 -11.14
N ALA A 143 9.68 20.39 -11.02
CA ALA A 143 10.00 19.01 -10.66
C ALA A 143 9.57 18.59 -9.25
N SER A 144 9.72 19.48 -8.27
CA SER A 144 9.38 19.20 -6.88
C SER A 144 8.39 20.22 -6.34
N LEU A 145 7.31 19.73 -5.75
CA LEU A 145 6.30 20.52 -5.05
C LEU A 145 6.41 20.38 -3.53
N GLU A 146 7.52 19.84 -3.04
CA GLU A 146 7.81 19.68 -1.61
C GLU A 146 8.25 21.00 -0.97
N SER A 147 7.30 21.91 -0.90
CA SER A 147 7.47 23.22 -0.28
C SER A 147 6.13 23.83 0.09
N VAL A 148 6.10 24.84 0.94
CA VAL A 148 4.86 25.59 1.25
C VAL A 148 4.18 26.13 -0.02
N LYS A 149 4.97 26.66 -0.97
CA LYS A 149 4.45 27.16 -2.25
C LYS A 149 3.88 26.01 -3.09
N GLY A 150 4.60 24.91 -3.18
CA GLY A 150 4.16 23.72 -3.94
C GLY A 150 2.93 23.07 -3.31
N ALA A 151 2.87 22.96 -1.98
CA ALA A 151 1.70 22.45 -1.28
C ALA A 151 0.44 23.31 -1.51
N LYS A 152 0.57 24.64 -1.50
CA LYS A 152 -0.55 25.53 -1.86
C LYS A 152 -1.01 25.34 -3.30
N LEU A 153 -0.09 25.11 -4.23
CA LEU A 153 -0.42 24.83 -5.63
C LEU A 153 -1.13 23.48 -5.78
N LEU A 154 -0.61 22.42 -5.16
CA LEU A 154 -1.26 21.10 -5.11
C LEU A 154 -2.66 21.20 -4.49
N ARG A 155 -2.81 21.94 -3.40
CA ARG A 155 -4.11 22.17 -2.75
C ARG A 155 -5.11 22.82 -3.71
N SER A 156 -4.71 23.86 -4.45
CA SER A 156 -5.60 24.49 -5.42
C SER A 156 -6.06 23.52 -6.51
N TRP A 157 -5.18 22.65 -7.00
CA TRP A 157 -5.58 21.66 -8.01
C TRP A 157 -6.49 20.57 -7.45
N LEU A 158 -6.28 20.14 -6.19
CA LEU A 158 -7.20 19.22 -5.53
C LEU A 158 -8.61 19.84 -5.41
N ASP A 159 -8.70 21.13 -5.04
CA ASP A 159 -9.95 21.87 -4.94
C ASP A 159 -10.63 22.03 -6.32
N ASP A 160 -9.86 22.37 -7.38
CA ASP A 160 -10.37 22.50 -8.75
C ASP A 160 -11.09 21.21 -9.23
N TYR A 161 -10.64 20.04 -8.77
CA TYR A 161 -11.19 18.75 -9.21
C TYR A 161 -12.04 18.04 -8.15
N GLY A 162 -12.28 18.65 -6.99
CA GLY A 162 -13.08 18.08 -5.91
C GLY A 162 -12.45 16.83 -5.28
N LEU A 163 -11.12 16.77 -5.24
CA LEU A 163 -10.35 15.74 -4.57
C LEU A 163 -9.92 16.20 -3.17
N ARG A 164 -9.73 15.24 -2.26
CA ARG A 164 -9.17 15.48 -0.93
C ARG A 164 -7.89 14.67 -0.74
N ALA A 165 -6.83 15.30 -0.27
CA ALA A 165 -5.65 14.60 0.22
C ALA A 165 -6.00 13.93 1.55
N GLN A 166 -5.82 12.62 1.65
CA GLN A 166 -6.15 11.85 2.85
C GLN A 166 -4.91 11.51 3.68
N GLY A 167 -3.79 11.29 3.02
CA GLY A 167 -2.52 10.93 3.63
C GLY A 167 -1.34 11.13 2.68
N ASN A 168 -0.15 10.84 3.20
CA ASN A 168 1.10 10.82 2.44
C ASN A 168 2.07 9.81 3.03
N HIS A 169 2.72 9.02 2.19
CA HIS A 169 3.95 8.32 2.53
C HIS A 169 5.09 9.35 2.56
N GLY A 170 5.22 10.02 3.70
CA GLY A 170 6.11 11.14 3.92
C GLY A 170 7.39 10.77 4.65
N PHE A 171 8.10 11.79 5.07
CA PHE A 171 9.36 11.66 5.82
C PHE A 171 9.11 11.19 7.25
N ILE A 172 9.75 10.09 7.61
CA ILE A 172 9.87 9.60 8.99
C ILE A 172 11.37 9.53 9.33
N PRO A 173 11.84 10.22 10.37
CA PRO A 173 13.24 10.18 10.78
C PRO A 173 13.74 8.75 10.98
N SER A 174 14.93 8.43 10.48
CA SER A 174 15.56 7.12 10.69
C SER A 174 16.22 7.00 12.05
N SER A 175 16.74 8.10 12.60
CA SER A 175 17.45 8.13 13.87
C SER A 175 16.56 7.93 15.10
N TRP A 176 17.13 7.38 16.13
CA TRP A 176 16.57 7.33 17.48
C TRP A 176 17.68 7.27 18.53
N PRO A 177 17.69 8.15 19.55
CA PRO A 177 16.76 9.28 19.80
C PRO A 177 16.72 10.29 18.65
N LEU A 178 15.58 11.02 18.53
CA LEU A 178 15.41 12.07 17.51
C LEU A 178 16.41 13.22 17.72
N THR A 179 17.05 13.65 16.65
CA THR A 179 17.86 14.89 16.66
C THR A 179 16.96 16.12 16.53
N THR A 180 17.54 17.30 16.76
CA THR A 180 16.84 18.57 16.50
C THR A 180 16.52 18.72 15.02
N GLU A 181 17.45 18.37 14.12
CA GLU A 181 17.26 18.43 12.67
C GLU A 181 16.13 17.50 12.20
N ASP A 182 16.10 16.25 12.68
CA ASP A 182 15.01 15.30 12.40
C ASP A 182 13.66 15.89 12.80
N THR A 183 13.60 16.48 14.01
CA THR A 183 12.36 17.05 14.53
C THR A 183 11.88 18.23 13.68
N GLU A 184 12.78 19.12 13.28
CA GLU A 184 12.43 20.27 12.45
C GLU A 184 12.06 19.86 11.02
N THR A 185 12.76 18.89 10.44
CA THR A 185 12.39 18.33 9.13
C THR A 185 11.01 17.67 9.19
N PHE A 186 10.75 16.85 10.21
CA PHE A 186 9.45 16.22 10.40
C PHE A 186 8.32 17.25 10.53
N LYS A 187 8.52 18.35 11.27
CA LYS A 187 7.54 19.43 11.38
C LYS A 187 7.25 20.13 10.04
N LYS A 188 8.27 20.31 9.17
CA LYS A 188 8.06 20.88 7.83
C LYS A 188 7.14 19.98 6.98
N HIS A 189 7.29 18.66 7.08
CA HIS A 189 6.38 17.74 6.40
C HIS A 189 4.96 17.76 6.98
N LEU A 190 4.81 17.95 8.30
CA LEU A 190 3.50 18.16 8.93
C LEU A 190 2.85 19.48 8.48
N GLU A 191 3.62 20.56 8.29
CA GLU A 191 3.14 21.83 7.73
C GLU A 191 2.60 21.63 6.30
N ILE A 192 3.32 20.90 5.44
CA ILE A 192 2.87 20.56 4.09
C ILE A 192 1.57 19.76 4.15
N ALA A 193 1.47 18.75 5.03
CA ALA A 193 0.27 17.95 5.22
C ALA A 193 -0.93 18.82 5.63
N ASN A 194 -0.74 19.76 6.53
CA ASN A 194 -1.78 20.71 6.97
C ASN A 194 -2.24 21.63 5.83
N ILE A 195 -1.32 22.17 5.01
CA ILE A 195 -1.66 23.01 3.85
C ILE A 195 -2.50 22.18 2.84
N LEU A 196 -2.16 20.93 2.64
CA LEU A 196 -2.90 20.01 1.77
C LEU A 196 -4.25 19.57 2.36
N GLY A 197 -4.50 19.87 3.65
CA GLY A 197 -5.72 19.47 4.35
C GLY A 197 -5.79 17.98 4.65
N MET A 198 -4.65 17.35 4.86
CA MET A 198 -4.56 15.93 5.24
C MET A 198 -4.95 15.74 6.71
N ASP A 199 -5.66 14.64 6.99
CA ASP A 199 -5.88 14.18 8.36
C ASP A 199 -4.74 13.27 8.86
N HIS A 200 -3.95 12.70 7.93
CA HIS A 200 -2.96 11.66 8.22
C HIS A 200 -1.63 11.92 7.52
N MET A 201 -0.54 11.53 8.14
CA MET A 201 0.78 11.44 7.52
C MET A 201 1.50 10.21 8.07
N GLY A 202 2.25 9.52 7.25
CA GLY A 202 2.96 8.31 7.67
C GLY A 202 4.10 7.93 6.74
N THR A 203 4.31 6.64 6.60
CA THR A 203 5.34 6.07 5.72
C THR A 203 4.79 4.84 4.99
N GLY A 204 5.36 4.55 3.82
CA GLY A 204 5.07 3.33 3.05
C GLY A 204 5.79 2.08 3.56
N GLY A 205 6.40 2.12 4.74
CA GLY A 205 7.17 0.99 5.29
C GLY A 205 6.72 0.56 6.67
N ASP A 206 7.19 -0.62 7.07
CA ASP A 206 7.01 -1.17 8.41
C ASP A 206 7.69 -0.29 9.48
N PRO A 207 7.24 -0.32 10.74
CA PRO A 207 7.91 0.39 11.83
C PRO A 207 9.37 0.02 11.99
N THR A 208 9.70 -1.24 11.74
CA THR A 208 11.06 -1.81 11.65
C THR A 208 11.02 -3.11 10.87
N GLY A 209 12.10 -3.43 10.13
CA GLY A 209 12.28 -4.73 9.44
C GLY A 209 12.71 -5.89 10.35
N SER A 210 12.96 -5.63 11.65
CA SER A 210 13.48 -6.63 12.59
C SER A 210 12.46 -7.71 12.94
N SER A 211 12.96 -8.88 13.35
CA SER A 211 12.16 -9.93 13.95
C SER A 211 12.23 -9.95 15.48
N TYR A 212 13.11 -9.15 16.10
CA TYR A 212 13.38 -9.19 17.52
C TYR A 212 12.52 -8.20 18.29
N ARG A 213 11.97 -8.65 19.40
CA ARG A 213 11.09 -7.85 20.26
C ARG A 213 11.74 -6.55 20.71
N ALA A 214 13.02 -6.56 21.08
CA ALA A 214 13.72 -5.35 21.53
C ALA A 214 13.73 -4.22 20.49
N ASP A 215 13.86 -4.55 19.19
CA ASP A 215 13.84 -3.56 18.12
C ASP A 215 12.43 -2.98 17.90
N TRP A 216 11.39 -3.78 18.15
CA TRP A 216 10.00 -3.33 18.11
C TRP A 216 9.66 -2.43 19.32
N ASP A 217 10.27 -2.65 20.48
CA ASP A 217 10.18 -1.75 21.65
C ASP A 217 10.80 -0.38 21.30
N VAL A 218 12.00 -0.37 20.72
CA VAL A 218 12.67 0.87 20.23
C VAL A 218 11.83 1.58 19.16
N ALA A 219 11.29 0.84 18.19
CA ALA A 219 10.41 1.40 17.18
C ALA A 219 9.14 2.02 17.81
N ALA A 220 8.52 1.34 18.78
CA ALA A 220 7.34 1.83 19.47
C ALA A 220 7.61 3.16 20.22
N ASP A 221 8.75 3.27 20.90
CA ASP A 221 9.16 4.50 21.58
C ASP A 221 9.33 5.67 20.61
N LYS A 222 10.00 5.43 19.48
CA LYS A 222 10.17 6.41 18.39
C LYS A 222 8.81 6.84 17.83
N TRP A 223 7.95 5.88 17.48
CA TRP A 223 6.63 6.16 16.90
C TRP A 223 5.72 6.90 17.88
N ASN A 224 5.74 6.56 19.17
CA ASN A 224 5.03 7.30 20.22
C ASN A 224 5.52 8.75 20.33
N ALA A 225 6.84 8.99 20.23
CA ALA A 225 7.39 10.33 20.27
C ALA A 225 6.99 11.16 19.05
N LEU A 226 7.15 10.64 17.83
CA LEU A 226 6.74 11.28 16.59
C LEU A 226 5.23 11.53 16.56
N GLY A 227 4.44 10.54 17.01
CA GLY A 227 2.98 10.66 17.09
C GLY A 227 2.51 11.79 18.02
N ARG A 228 3.22 12.01 19.13
CA ARG A 228 2.95 13.18 20.00
C ARG A 228 3.29 14.51 19.32
N ILE A 229 4.31 14.55 18.46
CA ILE A 229 4.63 15.76 17.67
C ILE A 229 3.53 15.98 16.63
N ALA A 230 3.21 14.97 15.82
CA ALA A 230 2.17 15.05 14.79
C ALA A 230 0.79 15.45 15.35
N ARG A 231 0.42 14.90 16.51
CA ARG A 231 -0.85 15.24 17.16
C ARG A 231 -0.94 16.70 17.58
N ARG A 232 0.17 17.34 18.00
CA ARG A 232 0.17 18.78 18.32
C ARG A 232 -0.09 19.64 17.10
N GLU A 233 0.27 19.15 15.92
CA GLU A 233 0.00 19.78 14.63
C GLU A 233 -1.36 19.34 14.02
N GLY A 234 -2.17 18.58 14.75
CA GLY A 234 -3.49 18.13 14.29
C GLY A 234 -3.47 16.92 13.35
N ILE A 235 -2.31 16.34 13.08
CA ILE A 235 -2.11 15.22 12.17
C ILE A 235 -2.06 13.89 12.94
N LYS A 236 -2.70 12.86 12.38
CA LYS A 236 -2.59 11.47 12.83
C LYS A 236 -1.40 10.81 12.15
N LEU A 237 -0.42 10.36 12.94
CA LEU A 237 0.73 9.63 12.41
C LEU A 237 0.36 8.16 12.20
N TYR A 238 0.60 7.62 11.01
CA TYR A 238 0.38 6.21 10.71
C TYR A 238 1.63 5.52 10.17
N THR A 239 1.69 4.19 10.31
CA THR A 239 2.65 3.32 9.63
C THR A 239 1.91 2.38 8.70
N HIS A 240 2.47 2.17 7.53
CA HIS A 240 2.06 1.13 6.57
C HIS A 240 2.69 -0.21 6.92
N ASN A 241 2.30 -1.28 6.28
CA ASN A 241 2.88 -2.60 6.48
C ASN A 241 3.05 -3.38 5.18
N HIS A 242 4.08 -4.24 5.18
CA HIS A 242 4.24 -5.35 4.25
C HIS A 242 4.03 -6.70 4.97
N ASP A 243 4.11 -7.80 4.23
CA ASP A 243 3.88 -9.14 4.77
C ASP A 243 4.75 -9.46 5.98
N GLY A 244 6.01 -9.02 5.96
CA GLY A 244 6.99 -9.21 7.03
C GLY A 244 6.55 -8.72 8.41
N ALA A 245 5.72 -7.66 8.49
CA ALA A 245 5.20 -7.13 9.74
C ALA A 245 4.22 -8.09 10.44
N TYR A 246 3.62 -9.01 9.71
CA TYR A 246 2.73 -10.04 10.26
C TYR A 246 3.44 -11.36 10.61
N GLY A 247 4.76 -11.46 10.42
CA GLY A 247 5.58 -12.54 10.95
C GLY A 247 5.61 -12.52 12.47
N PHE A 248 6.15 -13.58 13.07
CA PHE A 248 6.20 -13.73 14.53
C PHE A 248 7.43 -13.06 15.12
N LEU A 249 7.27 -12.45 16.29
CA LEU A 249 8.38 -11.93 17.09
C LEU A 249 9.27 -13.09 17.58
N LEU A 250 10.56 -12.89 17.51
CA LEU A 250 11.54 -13.71 18.22
C LEU A 250 11.78 -13.08 19.59
N ASP A 251 11.28 -13.73 20.63
CA ASP A 251 11.21 -13.18 21.98
C ASP A 251 11.63 -14.16 23.09
N GLY A 252 12.19 -15.35 22.72
CA GLY A 252 12.66 -16.35 23.66
C GLY A 252 13.37 -17.54 23.00
N GLY A 253 13.55 -18.61 23.76
CA GLY A 253 14.26 -19.83 23.36
C GLY A 253 15.78 -19.69 23.44
N PRO A 254 16.55 -20.63 22.84
CA PRO A 254 18.00 -20.53 22.75
C PRO A 254 18.42 -19.27 22.01
N LEU A 255 19.59 -18.76 22.43
CA LEU A 255 20.19 -17.61 21.74
C LEU A 255 21.02 -18.08 20.55
N ASP A 256 21.05 -17.25 19.47
CA ASP A 256 21.98 -17.42 18.36
C ASP A 256 23.41 -16.95 18.74
N ASP A 257 24.35 -17.08 17.80
CA ASP A 257 25.75 -16.67 18.01
C ASP A 257 25.92 -15.16 18.28
N GLN A 258 24.87 -14.37 18.06
CA GLN A 258 24.84 -12.92 18.35
C GLN A 258 24.10 -12.61 19.65
N GLY A 259 23.72 -13.62 20.43
CA GLY A 259 23.00 -13.48 21.69
C GLY A 259 21.51 -13.12 21.52
N ARG A 260 20.90 -13.39 20.36
CA ARG A 260 19.52 -13.03 20.05
C ARG A 260 18.58 -14.24 20.14
N PRO A 261 17.32 -14.05 20.56
CA PRO A 261 16.35 -15.14 20.67
C PRO A 261 16.02 -15.75 19.31
N THR A 262 15.83 -17.08 19.28
CA THR A 262 15.55 -17.83 18.04
C THR A 262 14.13 -18.39 17.96
N ARG A 263 13.30 -18.19 18.99
CA ARG A 263 11.96 -18.75 19.09
C ARG A 263 10.93 -17.68 19.46
N SER A 264 9.67 -18.02 19.28
CA SER A 264 8.54 -17.09 19.42
C SER A 264 7.55 -17.57 20.48
N SER A 265 6.96 -16.61 21.21
CA SER A 265 5.75 -16.82 22.02
C SER A 265 4.49 -17.00 21.18
N GLY A 266 4.55 -16.78 19.85
CA GLY A 266 3.41 -16.77 18.94
C GLY A 266 2.77 -15.41 18.75
N ILE A 267 3.36 -14.35 19.30
CA ILE A 267 2.87 -12.97 19.09
C ILE A 267 3.39 -12.46 17.73
N ARG A 268 2.50 -11.93 16.92
CA ARG A 268 2.87 -11.30 15.65
C ARG A 268 3.44 -9.90 15.88
N LYS A 269 4.41 -9.52 15.06
CA LYS A 269 5.17 -8.26 15.20
C LYS A 269 4.25 -7.03 15.25
N LEU A 270 3.33 -6.90 14.29
CA LEU A 270 2.42 -5.75 14.24
C LEU A 270 1.34 -5.79 15.34
N GLU A 271 0.90 -6.98 15.80
CA GLU A 271 0.01 -7.09 16.96
C GLU A 271 0.71 -6.65 18.25
N TYR A 272 2.00 -6.97 18.36
CA TYR A 272 2.83 -6.46 19.45
C TYR A 272 2.95 -4.94 19.39
N PHE A 273 3.25 -4.39 18.23
CA PHE A 273 3.35 -2.93 18.01
C PHE A 273 2.06 -2.20 18.40
N LEU A 274 0.90 -2.74 18.00
CA LEU A 274 -0.41 -2.22 18.42
C LEU A 274 -0.57 -2.18 19.94
N LYS A 275 -0.05 -3.19 20.65
CA LYS A 275 -0.14 -3.31 22.12
C LYS A 275 0.74 -2.29 22.84
N VAL A 276 1.95 -2.01 22.32
CA VAL A 276 2.95 -1.17 23.00
C VAL A 276 2.96 0.28 22.55
N THR A 277 2.21 0.63 21.49
CA THR A 277 2.04 2.01 21.05
C THR A 277 0.80 2.66 21.62
N ASP A 278 0.88 3.97 21.90
CA ASP A 278 -0.25 4.76 22.40
C ASP A 278 -1.33 4.92 21.30
N PRO A 279 -2.55 4.39 21.50
CA PRO A 279 -3.63 4.46 20.53
C PRO A 279 -4.13 5.88 20.24
N LYS A 280 -3.70 6.88 21.01
CA LYS A 280 -4.06 8.28 20.82
C LYS A 280 -3.11 9.03 19.91
N VAL A 281 -1.96 8.45 19.56
CA VAL A 281 -0.90 9.16 18.80
C VAL A 281 -0.32 8.34 17.66
N VAL A 282 -0.55 7.01 17.62
CA VAL A 282 -0.09 6.14 16.53
C VAL A 282 -1.26 5.42 15.91
N TRP A 283 -1.39 5.49 14.62
CA TRP A 283 -2.37 4.78 13.79
C TRP A 283 -1.65 3.83 12.82
N LEU A 284 -2.42 3.04 12.10
CA LEU A 284 -1.92 2.09 11.12
C LEU A 284 -2.71 2.20 9.82
N GLU A 285 -2.03 1.98 8.74
CA GLU A 285 -2.60 1.70 7.44
C GLU A 285 -2.35 0.24 7.12
N MET A 286 -3.43 -0.56 7.02
CA MET A 286 -3.25 -1.95 6.61
C MET A 286 -3.21 -2.04 5.10
N ASP A 287 -2.11 -2.55 4.57
CA ASP A 287 -2.10 -3.10 3.23
C ASP A 287 -2.73 -4.50 3.27
N ILE A 288 -3.91 -4.60 2.64
CA ILE A 288 -4.74 -5.81 2.69
C ILE A 288 -4.13 -6.94 1.86
N PHE A 289 -3.46 -6.60 0.75
CA PHE A 289 -2.76 -7.59 -0.07
C PHE A 289 -1.57 -8.21 0.69
N TRP A 290 -0.73 -7.39 1.30
CA TRP A 290 0.40 -7.90 2.09
C TRP A 290 -0.06 -8.67 3.34
N ALA A 291 -1.17 -8.27 3.93
CA ALA A 291 -1.81 -9.04 5.01
C ALA A 291 -2.33 -10.39 4.51
N HIS A 292 -2.87 -10.46 3.28
CA HIS A 292 -3.28 -11.70 2.63
C HIS A 292 -2.08 -12.60 2.33
N VAL A 293 -1.00 -12.07 1.76
CA VAL A 293 0.25 -12.82 1.54
C VAL A 293 0.78 -13.40 2.84
N ALA A 294 0.73 -12.62 3.93
CA ALA A 294 1.18 -13.05 5.25
C ALA A 294 0.39 -14.24 5.82
N GLN A 295 -0.89 -14.40 5.50
CA GLN A 295 -1.69 -15.56 5.93
C GLN A 295 -1.08 -16.88 5.47
N TYR A 296 -0.54 -16.90 4.26
CA TYR A 296 0.08 -18.10 3.67
C TYR A 296 1.55 -18.25 4.07
N LYS A 297 2.26 -17.14 4.16
CA LYS A 297 3.70 -17.12 4.40
C LYS A 297 4.07 -17.36 5.87
N PHE A 298 3.27 -16.83 6.80
CA PHE A 298 3.53 -16.89 8.24
C PHE A 298 2.40 -17.64 8.98
N HIS A 299 2.16 -18.89 8.62
CA HIS A 299 1.12 -19.74 9.20
C HIS A 299 1.63 -20.68 10.31
N SER A 300 2.93 -20.64 10.61
CA SER A 300 3.54 -21.44 11.69
C SER A 300 4.79 -20.77 12.25
N TYR A 301 5.15 -21.14 13.48
CA TYR A 301 6.33 -20.65 14.18
C TYR A 301 6.91 -21.72 15.09
N THR A 302 8.18 -21.58 15.48
CA THR A 302 8.82 -22.42 16.50
C THR A 302 8.60 -21.81 17.87
N ALA A 303 7.85 -22.50 18.73
CA ALA A 303 7.54 -22.07 20.08
C ALA A 303 8.75 -22.17 21.01
N HIS A 304 8.69 -21.54 22.20
CA HIS A 304 9.78 -21.52 23.18
C HIS A 304 10.25 -22.93 23.59
N ASP A 305 9.35 -23.92 23.63
CA ASP A 305 9.64 -25.32 23.88
C ASP A 305 10.28 -26.10 22.72
N GLY A 306 10.43 -25.43 21.55
CA GLY A 306 10.99 -26.02 20.34
C GLY A 306 9.96 -26.70 19.45
N SER A 307 8.70 -26.80 19.87
CA SER A 307 7.63 -27.36 19.04
C SER A 307 7.23 -26.39 17.92
N THR A 308 6.84 -26.93 16.75
CA THR A 308 6.21 -26.14 15.69
C THR A 308 4.73 -25.97 15.99
N ARG A 309 4.26 -24.73 16.03
CA ARG A 309 2.85 -24.39 16.23
C ARG A 309 2.29 -23.71 14.99
N LYS A 310 1.01 -24.00 14.70
CA LYS A 310 0.27 -23.35 13.62
C LYS A 310 -0.54 -22.19 14.18
N ASP A 311 -0.62 -21.12 13.42
CA ASP A 311 -1.47 -19.97 13.71
C ASP A 311 -1.96 -19.36 12.40
N VAL A 312 -3.27 -19.25 12.24
CA VAL A 312 -3.92 -18.70 11.04
C VAL A 312 -4.20 -17.23 11.30
N PHE A 313 -3.50 -16.37 10.58
CA PHE A 313 -3.72 -14.93 10.65
C PHE A 313 -5.09 -14.55 10.09
N ASP A 314 -5.82 -13.69 10.80
CA ASP A 314 -7.12 -13.13 10.39
C ASP A 314 -7.02 -11.60 10.26
N PRO A 315 -6.70 -11.05 9.07
CA PRO A 315 -6.55 -9.61 8.87
C PRO A 315 -7.81 -8.82 9.22
N ALA A 316 -8.97 -9.25 8.74
CA ALA A 316 -10.23 -8.57 9.00
C ALA A 316 -10.60 -8.59 10.50
N GLY A 317 -10.32 -9.69 11.19
CA GLY A 317 -10.50 -9.80 12.63
C GLY A 317 -9.55 -8.90 13.42
N LEU A 318 -8.30 -8.75 13.00
CA LEU A 318 -7.35 -7.83 13.61
C LEU A 318 -7.86 -6.38 13.53
N VAL A 319 -8.30 -5.95 12.33
CA VAL A 319 -8.88 -4.61 12.14
C VAL A 319 -10.15 -4.45 12.95
N ALA A 320 -11.07 -5.40 12.92
CA ALA A 320 -12.36 -5.32 13.64
C ALA A 320 -12.16 -5.11 15.17
N ARG A 321 -11.17 -5.78 15.76
CA ARG A 321 -10.81 -5.59 17.19
C ARG A 321 -10.12 -4.25 17.48
N ASN A 322 -9.53 -3.62 16.45
CA ASN A 322 -8.74 -2.39 16.56
C ASN A 322 -9.20 -1.31 15.58
N ASN A 323 -10.47 -1.29 15.18
CA ASN A 323 -10.96 -0.55 14.01
C ASN A 323 -10.58 0.95 14.02
N LYS A 324 -10.54 1.58 15.18
CA LYS A 324 -10.16 3.00 15.35
C LYS A 324 -8.66 3.27 15.19
N ARG A 325 -7.85 2.20 15.09
CA ARG A 325 -6.40 2.30 14.81
C ARG A 325 -6.08 2.24 13.31
N TYR A 326 -7.07 1.90 12.45
CA TYR A 326 -6.92 1.69 11.01
C TYR A 326 -7.78 2.66 10.19
N PRO A 327 -7.45 3.96 10.14
CA PRO A 327 -8.19 4.94 9.35
C PRO A 327 -7.97 4.78 7.84
N LEU A 328 -6.88 4.15 7.43
CA LEU A 328 -6.45 3.97 6.04
C LEU A 328 -6.24 2.48 5.73
N PHE A 329 -6.46 2.12 4.49
CA PHE A 329 -6.12 0.82 3.92
C PHE A 329 -5.49 1.00 2.55
N HIS A 330 -4.46 0.21 2.22
CA HIS A 330 -4.13 -0.06 0.85
C HIS A 330 -4.93 -1.27 0.36
N ALA A 331 -5.65 -1.06 -0.72
CA ALA A 331 -6.48 -2.07 -1.36
C ALA A 331 -5.82 -2.48 -2.69
N LYS A 332 -4.80 -3.37 -2.57
CA LYS A 332 -4.13 -4.04 -3.69
C LYS A 332 -4.76 -5.40 -3.90
N ASP A 333 -4.83 -5.88 -5.13
CA ASP A 333 -5.31 -7.23 -5.43
C ASP A 333 -4.24 -8.04 -6.15
N GLY A 334 -4.40 -9.35 -6.18
CA GLY A 334 -3.44 -10.24 -6.81
C GLY A 334 -4.00 -11.58 -7.19
N VAL A 335 -3.30 -12.24 -8.10
CA VAL A 335 -3.53 -13.64 -8.50
C VAL A 335 -2.39 -14.51 -8.03
N VAL A 336 -2.66 -15.79 -7.77
CA VAL A 336 -1.59 -16.72 -7.37
C VAL A 336 -0.56 -16.83 -8.49
N SER A 337 0.71 -16.71 -8.12
CA SER A 337 1.86 -16.83 -9.02
C SER A 337 2.84 -17.86 -8.49
N THR A 338 3.35 -18.70 -9.38
CA THR A 338 4.41 -19.67 -9.08
C THR A 338 5.78 -19.19 -9.54
N THR A 339 5.82 -18.01 -10.17
CA THR A 339 7.03 -17.48 -10.81
C THR A 339 7.70 -16.38 -10.01
N ASN A 340 7.00 -15.74 -9.08
CA ASN A 340 7.61 -14.75 -8.21
C ASN A 340 7.72 -15.24 -6.75
N GLY A 341 8.70 -14.71 -6.01
CA GLY A 341 8.98 -15.14 -4.64
C GLY A 341 7.94 -14.72 -3.60
N MET A 342 6.96 -13.89 -4.00
CA MET A 342 5.84 -13.48 -3.14
C MET A 342 4.70 -14.49 -3.17
N GLY A 343 4.63 -15.32 -4.21
CA GLY A 343 3.53 -16.26 -4.46
C GLY A 343 2.31 -15.63 -5.12
N TYR A 344 2.34 -14.33 -5.45
CA TYR A 344 1.25 -13.59 -6.08
C TYR A 344 1.78 -12.55 -7.05
N ASP A 345 1.08 -12.35 -8.16
CA ASP A 345 1.25 -11.21 -9.06
C ASP A 345 0.15 -10.19 -8.80
N MET A 346 0.51 -8.92 -8.68
CA MET A 346 -0.46 -7.84 -8.48
C MET A 346 -1.26 -7.60 -9.76
N VAL A 347 -2.54 -7.31 -9.59
CA VAL A 347 -3.50 -7.04 -10.66
C VAL A 347 -4.47 -5.93 -10.23
N PRO A 348 -5.17 -5.27 -11.17
CA PRO A 348 -6.16 -4.25 -10.84
C PRO A 348 -7.18 -4.75 -9.81
N PHE A 349 -7.52 -3.91 -8.85
CA PHE A 349 -8.46 -4.23 -7.78
C PHE A 349 -9.76 -4.85 -8.30
N GLY A 350 -10.18 -5.94 -7.66
CA GLY A 350 -11.40 -6.68 -7.99
C GLY A 350 -11.26 -7.67 -9.14
N THR A 351 -10.03 -7.85 -9.69
CA THR A 351 -9.73 -8.85 -10.71
C THR A 351 -8.89 -10.02 -10.16
N GLY A 352 -8.45 -9.92 -8.91
CA GLY A 352 -7.67 -10.93 -8.22
C GLY A 352 -8.50 -11.88 -7.35
N VAL A 353 -7.85 -12.47 -6.36
CA VAL A 353 -8.43 -13.54 -5.52
C VAL A 353 -8.78 -13.08 -4.10
N ILE A 354 -8.46 -11.85 -3.70
CA ILE A 354 -8.69 -11.37 -2.34
C ILE A 354 -10.17 -11.08 -2.11
N ASP A 355 -10.78 -11.69 -1.08
CA ASP A 355 -12.20 -11.47 -0.74
C ASP A 355 -12.41 -10.15 0.00
N TYR A 356 -12.33 -9.05 -0.73
CA TYR A 356 -12.59 -7.70 -0.24
C TYR A 356 -14.01 -7.51 0.28
N ARG A 357 -14.95 -8.26 -0.24
CA ARG A 357 -16.34 -8.21 0.22
C ARG A 357 -16.45 -8.70 1.66
N THR A 358 -15.87 -9.84 1.96
CA THR A 358 -15.81 -10.35 3.34
C THR A 358 -14.99 -9.43 4.24
N PHE A 359 -13.84 -8.94 3.77
CA PHE A 359 -13.00 -8.02 4.54
C PHE A 359 -13.80 -6.78 4.97
N PHE A 360 -14.30 -5.98 4.02
CA PHE A 360 -15.05 -4.75 4.32
C PHE A 360 -16.38 -4.97 5.04
N SER A 361 -16.97 -6.18 4.94
CA SER A 361 -18.15 -6.52 5.74
C SER A 361 -17.83 -6.72 7.22
N ARG A 362 -16.60 -7.16 7.55
CA ARG A 362 -16.17 -7.52 8.91
C ARG A 362 -15.51 -6.38 9.68
N VAL A 363 -14.88 -5.42 9.01
CA VAL A 363 -14.06 -4.39 9.69
C VAL A 363 -14.87 -3.31 10.44
N GLY A 364 -16.19 -3.28 10.36
CA GLY A 364 -17.04 -2.42 11.18
C GLY A 364 -17.36 -1.07 10.55
N GLU A 365 -17.02 0.05 11.18
CA GLU A 365 -17.46 1.41 10.81
C GLU A 365 -16.97 1.84 9.42
N ARG A 366 -17.84 1.79 8.41
CA ARG A 366 -17.49 2.09 7.01
C ARG A 366 -17.07 3.53 6.75
N ASN A 367 -17.66 4.48 7.50
CA ASN A 367 -17.36 5.90 7.33
C ASN A 367 -16.05 6.33 7.98
N TYR A 368 -15.42 5.47 8.81
CA TYR A 368 -14.13 5.74 9.42
C TYR A 368 -12.96 5.39 8.51
N HIS A 369 -13.10 4.33 7.73
CA HIS A 369 -12.04 3.77 6.91
C HIS A 369 -11.97 4.44 5.54
N ASN A 370 -10.76 4.66 5.05
CA ASN A 370 -10.48 5.27 3.74
C ASN A 370 -9.59 4.29 2.94
N PRO A 371 -10.18 3.41 2.11
CA PRO A 371 -9.42 2.53 1.25
C PRO A 371 -8.80 3.31 0.09
N MET A 372 -7.48 3.20 -0.07
CA MET A 372 -6.69 3.69 -1.18
C MET A 372 -6.36 2.53 -2.10
N ILE A 373 -6.83 2.59 -3.34
CA ILE A 373 -6.42 1.63 -4.37
C ILE A 373 -4.92 1.77 -4.60
N GLU A 374 -4.22 0.63 -4.66
CA GLU A 374 -2.83 0.59 -5.07
C GLU A 374 -2.55 -0.63 -5.97
N ASP A 375 -1.67 -0.41 -6.95
CA ASP A 375 -1.05 -1.45 -7.75
C ASP A 375 0.39 -1.03 -8.08
N ASP A 376 1.36 -1.69 -7.48
CA ASP A 376 2.79 -1.35 -7.63
C ASP A 376 3.28 -1.67 -9.05
N ASN A 377 2.63 -2.59 -9.76
CA ASN A 377 2.98 -3.04 -11.09
C ASN A 377 2.21 -2.32 -12.21
N SER A 378 1.29 -1.41 -11.84
CA SER A 378 0.46 -0.69 -12.81
C SER A 378 1.24 0.14 -13.83
N PRO A 379 2.34 0.85 -13.51
CA PRO A 379 3.20 1.49 -14.50
C PRO A 379 3.86 0.49 -15.46
N SER A 380 3.78 0.78 -16.76
CA SER A 380 4.33 -0.07 -17.81
C SER A 380 5.26 0.72 -18.74
N ALA A 381 6.43 0.16 -19.04
CA ALA A 381 7.37 0.74 -19.99
C ALA A 381 6.89 0.62 -21.45
N THR A 382 6.03 -0.34 -21.75
CA THR A 382 5.53 -0.63 -23.10
C THR A 382 4.14 -0.05 -23.37
N ASP A 383 3.38 0.30 -22.31
CA ASP A 383 2.06 0.91 -22.40
C ASP A 383 1.93 2.08 -21.43
N PRO A 384 2.32 3.28 -21.83
CA PRO A 384 2.28 4.45 -20.95
C PRO A 384 0.87 4.86 -20.45
N ALA A 385 -0.19 4.34 -21.05
CA ALA A 385 -1.56 4.60 -20.61
C ALA A 385 -2.07 3.59 -19.59
N GLN A 386 -1.32 2.53 -19.31
CA GLN A 386 -1.75 1.38 -18.51
C GLN A 386 -2.18 1.80 -17.09
N SER A 387 -1.36 2.53 -16.36
CA SER A 387 -1.64 2.87 -14.96
C SER A 387 -2.96 3.62 -14.75
N LEU A 388 -3.24 4.62 -15.59
CA LEU A 388 -4.51 5.36 -15.52
C LEU A 388 -5.71 4.51 -15.99
N ARG A 389 -5.52 3.59 -16.93
CA ARG A 389 -6.56 2.64 -17.36
C ARG A 389 -6.89 1.65 -16.24
N GLU A 390 -5.89 1.08 -15.59
CA GLU A 390 -6.04 0.16 -14.47
C GLU A 390 -6.61 0.84 -13.23
N ALA A 391 -6.24 2.10 -12.97
CA ALA A 391 -6.89 2.91 -11.96
C ALA A 391 -8.41 3.06 -12.21
N LYS A 392 -8.84 3.15 -13.47
CA LYS A 392 -10.29 3.18 -13.81
C LYS A 392 -10.97 1.84 -13.56
N ILE A 393 -10.36 0.72 -13.97
CA ILE A 393 -10.86 -0.62 -13.72
C ILE A 393 -11.02 -0.85 -12.21
N SER A 394 -9.99 -0.52 -11.45
CA SER A 394 -9.97 -0.65 -9.99
C SER A 394 -11.06 0.20 -9.32
N TYR A 395 -11.28 1.43 -9.79
CA TYR A 395 -12.36 2.28 -9.29
C TYR A 395 -13.73 1.64 -9.53
N ASP A 396 -13.99 1.13 -10.74
CA ASP A 396 -15.30 0.55 -11.09
C ASP A 396 -15.61 -0.66 -10.22
N ASN A 397 -14.61 -1.52 -10.00
CA ASN A 397 -14.74 -2.69 -9.14
C ASN A 397 -14.97 -2.30 -7.67
N LEU A 398 -14.24 -1.29 -7.16
CA LEU A 398 -14.45 -0.76 -5.80
C LEU A 398 -15.86 -0.15 -5.66
N ALA A 399 -16.32 0.58 -6.66
CA ALA A 399 -17.65 1.18 -6.70
C ALA A 399 -18.78 0.15 -6.78
N ALA A 400 -18.52 -1.02 -7.39
CA ALA A 400 -19.46 -2.12 -7.51
C ALA A 400 -19.53 -3.02 -6.27
N LEU A 401 -18.63 -2.84 -5.29
CA LEU A 401 -18.53 -3.72 -4.13
C LEU A 401 -19.76 -3.59 -3.22
N ARG A 402 -20.49 -4.71 -3.00
CA ARG A 402 -21.72 -4.77 -2.21
C ARG A 402 -21.64 -5.83 -1.12
N LYS A 403 -22.33 -5.61 -0.01
CA LYS A 403 -22.53 -6.64 1.01
C LYS A 403 -23.37 -7.77 0.39
N ARG A 404 -23.04 -9.02 0.70
CA ARG A 404 -23.94 -10.15 0.38
C ARG A 404 -25.19 -10.03 1.22
N CYS A 405 -26.35 -10.26 0.59
CA CYS A 405 -27.61 -10.42 1.28
C CYS A 405 -27.62 -11.70 2.10
#